data_0d74784861db11cb901830ffb23fe3ea
#
_entry.id   0d74784861db11cb901830ffb23fe3ea
#
_cell.length_a   1.000
_cell.length_b   1.000
_cell.length_c   1.000
_cell.angle_alpha   90.00
_cell.angle_beta   90.00
_cell.angle_gamma   90.00
#
_symmetry.space_group_name_H-M   'P 1'
#
loop_
_entity.id
_entity.type
_entity.pdbx_description
1 polymer ?
#
loop_
_entity_poly.entity_id
_entity_poly.type
_entity_poly.pdbx_seq_one_letter_code
_entity_poly.pdbx_strand_id
1 'polypeptide(L)'
;MSTSEYDSYRPPEPEGGRKKRRRGGRGSGSGRQGGSGGGWQNRGADGGREMPMVEDVEFTSYYGRPIVKPPPWGHEISLYLFLGGLAGGSTLLGLGSQLSDRPGMRAATRLTAITATAVGGAALVKDLGRPERFINMMRVVKVSSPMSLGTWILSGFGVGAGITSVIEVDRLTREKLIPLGPFRKLLHALELPAALESALFATPLAAYTAVLLGDTAVPTWNAAGRNGLPYVFVSSASLAAGGAAMALSPVREAEPARLLALMGSAGDMYAMSQMKKRMHPVEVEPMEDGEPGHKLHRAEKLLIAGAIGAAVVEVGARVFAKKLGSRTGDKALGVAKGAAKGAASGLVSGVASLKGAGV
;
A
#
# COMPACT_ATOMS: atom_id res chain seq x y z
N MET A 1 -18.32 -21.91 30.36
CA MET A 1 -18.79 -22.36 29.03
C MET A 1 -20.25 -21.94 28.94
N SER A 2 -20.56 -20.94 28.12
CA SER A 2 -21.96 -20.55 27.89
C SER A 2 -22.54 -21.53 26.89
N THR A 3 -23.55 -22.28 27.30
CA THR A 3 -24.34 -23.13 26.40
C THR A 3 -25.18 -22.21 25.50
N SER A 4 -25.00 -22.31 24.20
CA SER A 4 -25.81 -21.59 23.22
C SER A 4 -27.22 -22.22 23.16
N GLU A 5 -28.25 -21.39 22.93
CA GLU A 5 -29.63 -21.80 22.70
C GLU A 5 -29.79 -22.84 21.57
N TYR A 6 -28.81 -22.91 20.67
CA TYR A 6 -28.76 -23.83 19.53
C TYR A 6 -27.97 -25.11 19.75
N ASP A 7 -27.42 -25.36 20.95
CA ASP A 7 -26.67 -26.59 21.24
C ASP A 7 -27.54 -27.86 21.14
N SER A 8 -28.87 -27.73 21.32
CA SER A 8 -29.84 -28.81 21.12
C SER A 8 -29.98 -29.29 19.67
N TYR A 9 -29.62 -28.46 18.70
CA TYR A 9 -29.66 -28.79 17.28
C TYR A 9 -28.34 -29.34 16.75
N ARG A 10 -27.33 -29.48 17.59
CA ARG A 10 -26.05 -30.05 17.21
C ARG A 10 -26.24 -31.53 16.90
N PRO A 11 -25.90 -31.99 15.67
CA PRO A 11 -25.94 -33.42 15.36
C PRO A 11 -25.03 -34.18 16.32
N PRO A 12 -25.43 -35.34 16.79
CA PRO A 12 -24.62 -36.13 17.69
C PRO A 12 -23.26 -36.48 17.06
N GLU A 13 -22.20 -36.32 17.78
CA GLU A 13 -20.87 -36.72 17.32
C GLU A 13 -20.91 -38.21 16.93
N PRO A 14 -20.38 -38.60 15.76
CA PRO A 14 -20.35 -40.02 15.40
C PRO A 14 -19.50 -40.80 16.41
N GLU A 15 -20.13 -41.61 17.22
CA GLU A 15 -19.45 -42.58 18.09
C GLU A 15 -18.63 -43.55 17.22
N GLY A 16 -17.33 -43.48 17.36
CA GLY A 16 -16.41 -44.45 16.78
C GLY A 16 -15.87 -44.11 15.42
N GLY A 17 -14.70 -43.52 15.41
CA GLY A 17 -13.89 -43.37 14.22
C GLY A 17 -13.75 -44.69 13.47
N ARG A 18 -14.35 -44.79 12.26
CA ARG A 18 -14.11 -45.87 11.34
C ARG A 18 -12.62 -45.95 11.05
N LYS A 19 -11.97 -46.97 11.65
CA LYS A 19 -10.60 -47.37 11.30
C LYS A 19 -10.55 -47.61 9.79
N LYS A 20 -9.93 -46.71 9.06
CA LYS A 20 -9.63 -46.87 7.62
C LYS A 20 -8.87 -48.20 7.46
N ARG A 21 -9.51 -49.20 6.84
CA ARG A 21 -8.85 -50.41 6.35
C ARG A 21 -7.74 -49.98 5.41
N ARG A 22 -6.51 -50.07 5.85
CA ARG A 22 -5.31 -49.96 5.00
C ARG A 22 -5.37 -51.06 3.95
N ARG A 23 -5.78 -50.73 2.75
CA ARG A 23 -5.59 -51.55 1.56
C ARG A 23 -4.13 -51.37 1.14
N GLY A 24 -3.34 -52.42 1.39
CA GLY A 24 -1.92 -52.47 1.05
C GLY A 24 -1.73 -52.32 -0.44
N GLY A 25 -1.01 -51.32 -0.87
CA GLY A 25 -0.44 -51.16 -2.21
C GLY A 25 1.07 -50.98 -2.00
N ARG A 26 1.85 -52.02 -2.32
CA ARG A 26 3.31 -51.94 -2.47
C ARG A 26 3.66 -50.92 -3.54
N GLY A 27 4.46 -49.93 -3.21
CA GLY A 27 5.07 -48.99 -4.11
C GLY A 27 6.29 -48.39 -3.42
N SER A 28 7.45 -48.98 -3.70
CA SER A 28 8.79 -48.55 -3.30
C SER A 28 9.07 -47.14 -3.87
N GLY A 29 9.58 -46.22 -3.05
CA GLY A 29 10.02 -44.91 -3.50
C GLY A 29 10.56 -44.09 -2.32
N SER A 30 11.85 -44.10 -2.19
CA SER A 30 12.77 -43.42 -1.28
C SER A 30 12.35 -42.07 -0.72
N GLY A 31 12.70 -41.92 0.56
CA GLY A 31 12.41 -40.76 1.39
C GLY A 31 12.98 -39.41 0.96
N ARG A 32 12.29 -38.41 1.44
CA ARG A 32 12.91 -37.16 1.90
C ARG A 32 12.03 -36.59 3.01
N GLN A 33 12.53 -36.63 4.22
CA GLN A 33 12.13 -35.76 5.30
C GLN A 33 12.38 -34.33 4.86
N GLY A 34 11.40 -33.48 4.98
CA GLY A 34 11.50 -32.08 4.67
C GLY A 34 10.37 -31.29 5.30
N GLY A 35 10.64 -30.71 6.46
CA GLY A 35 10.19 -29.43 6.94
C GLY A 35 8.68 -29.11 6.88
N SER A 36 8.02 -29.19 8.02
CA SER A 36 6.79 -28.44 8.30
C SER A 36 7.08 -26.95 8.15
N GLY A 37 6.39 -26.25 7.27
CA GLY A 37 6.55 -24.80 7.08
C GLY A 37 6.29 -24.31 5.66
N GLY A 38 5.59 -25.08 4.81
CA GLY A 38 5.21 -24.66 3.50
C GLY A 38 3.89 -23.89 3.54
N GLY A 39 4.00 -22.56 3.64
CA GLY A 39 2.86 -21.69 3.55
C GLY A 39 2.06 -21.90 2.25
N TRP A 40 0.83 -21.50 2.29
CA TRP A 40 -0.19 -21.48 1.24
C TRP A 40 0.27 -20.95 -0.14
N GLN A 41 1.42 -20.27 -0.17
CA GLN A 41 2.02 -19.68 -1.36
C GLN A 41 2.46 -20.70 -2.42
N ASN A 42 2.72 -21.96 -2.04
CA ASN A 42 3.24 -22.95 -3.00
C ASN A 42 2.19 -23.90 -3.59
N ARG A 43 0.95 -23.91 -3.11
CA ARG A 43 -0.07 -24.83 -3.62
C ARG A 43 -0.81 -24.35 -4.88
N GLY A 44 -0.72 -23.05 -5.20
CA GLY A 44 -1.31 -22.50 -6.43
C GLY A 44 -0.37 -22.44 -7.64
N ALA A 45 0.89 -22.87 -7.47
CA ALA A 45 1.92 -22.67 -8.48
C ALA A 45 1.99 -23.76 -9.57
N ASP A 46 1.27 -24.87 -9.45
CA ASP A 46 1.40 -26.00 -10.36
C ASP A 46 0.33 -26.06 -11.48
N GLY A 47 0.03 -24.92 -12.06
CA GLY A 47 -0.48 -24.91 -13.43
C GLY A 47 -1.95 -25.17 -13.65
N GLY A 48 -2.82 -24.66 -12.79
CA GLY A 48 -4.25 -24.61 -13.13
C GLY A 48 -5.18 -25.39 -12.20
N ARG A 49 -4.69 -25.88 -11.10
CA ARG A 49 -5.57 -26.35 -10.03
C ARG A 49 -6.13 -25.14 -9.30
N GLU A 50 -7.44 -25.04 -9.28
CA GLU A 50 -8.14 -24.12 -8.39
C GLU A 50 -7.64 -24.36 -6.95
N MET A 51 -7.22 -23.30 -6.29
CA MET A 51 -6.85 -23.43 -4.88
C MET A 51 -8.08 -23.88 -4.10
N PRO A 52 -7.98 -24.93 -3.25
CA PRO A 52 -9.12 -25.36 -2.46
C PRO A 52 -9.59 -24.19 -1.60
N MET A 53 -10.89 -23.91 -1.62
CA MET A 53 -11.51 -22.84 -0.82
C MET A 53 -11.43 -23.10 0.68
N VAL A 54 -11.15 -24.32 1.07
CA VAL A 54 -11.09 -24.78 2.46
C VAL A 54 -9.93 -25.77 2.59
N GLU A 55 -9.26 -25.80 3.73
CA GLU A 55 -8.23 -26.79 4.03
C GLU A 55 -8.77 -28.21 3.91
N ASP A 56 -7.95 -29.13 3.38
CA ASP A 56 -8.24 -30.58 3.37
C ASP A 56 -8.21 -31.13 4.79
N VAL A 57 -9.29 -30.95 5.51
CA VAL A 57 -9.47 -31.42 6.90
C VAL A 57 -10.68 -32.34 6.97
N GLU A 58 -10.62 -33.41 7.77
CA GLU A 58 -11.81 -34.22 8.06
C GLU A 58 -12.87 -33.35 8.71
N PHE A 59 -14.02 -33.27 8.05
CA PHE A 59 -15.09 -32.37 8.42
C PHE A 59 -15.93 -32.97 9.55
N THR A 60 -15.68 -32.57 10.77
CA THR A 60 -16.44 -33.02 11.94
C THR A 60 -17.47 -32.00 12.42
N SER A 61 -17.22 -30.69 12.22
CA SER A 61 -18.12 -29.62 12.64
C SER A 61 -17.88 -28.34 11.83
N TYR A 62 -18.89 -27.49 11.71
CA TYR A 62 -18.78 -26.14 11.13
C TYR A 62 -18.18 -25.12 12.10
N TYR A 63 -18.22 -25.41 13.41
CA TYR A 63 -17.73 -24.49 14.43
C TYR A 63 -16.21 -24.37 14.37
N GLY A 64 -15.72 -23.11 14.49
CA GLY A 64 -14.31 -22.80 14.46
C GLY A 64 -13.63 -22.92 13.09
N ARG A 65 -14.40 -23.12 12.02
CA ARG A 65 -13.86 -23.12 10.65
C ARG A 65 -14.11 -21.79 9.94
N PRO A 66 -13.10 -21.26 9.22
CA PRO A 66 -13.29 -20.06 8.44
C PRO A 66 -14.26 -20.32 7.28
N ILE A 67 -15.38 -19.59 7.22
CA ILE A 67 -16.36 -19.67 6.14
C ILE A 67 -15.84 -18.93 4.90
N VAL A 68 -15.03 -17.90 5.12
CA VAL A 68 -14.47 -17.05 4.06
C VAL A 68 -12.99 -17.33 3.93
N LYS A 69 -12.53 -17.56 2.69
CA LYS A 69 -11.11 -17.72 2.41
C LYS A 69 -10.41 -16.38 2.60
N PRO A 70 -9.41 -16.28 3.50
CA PRO A 70 -8.60 -15.08 3.62
C PRO A 70 -7.79 -14.87 2.34
N PRO A 71 -7.61 -13.62 1.88
CA PRO A 71 -6.75 -13.35 0.74
C PRO A 71 -5.31 -13.77 1.05
N PRO A 72 -4.65 -14.51 0.15
CA PRO A 72 -3.31 -15.05 0.37
C PRO A 72 -2.21 -13.99 0.18
N TRP A 73 -2.41 -12.78 0.67
CA TRP A 73 -1.50 -11.66 0.45
C TRP A 73 -0.38 -11.61 1.49
N GLY A 74 0.86 -11.58 0.99
CA GLY A 74 2.08 -11.42 1.78
C GLY A 74 2.34 -9.98 2.23
N HIS A 75 3.47 -9.77 2.89
CA HIS A 75 3.96 -8.42 3.23
C HIS A 75 4.27 -7.59 1.97
N GLU A 76 4.51 -8.25 0.84
CA GLU A 76 4.76 -7.66 -0.46
C GLU A 76 3.61 -6.77 -0.91
N ILE A 77 2.37 -7.23 -0.72
CA ILE A 77 1.18 -6.44 -1.07
C ILE A 77 1.03 -5.24 -0.15
N SER A 78 1.25 -5.40 1.17
CA SER A 78 1.21 -4.27 2.10
C SER A 78 2.24 -3.19 1.74
N LEU A 79 3.46 -3.62 1.37
CA LEU A 79 4.51 -2.73 0.89
C LEU A 79 4.10 -2.02 -0.41
N TYR A 80 3.53 -2.76 -1.36
CA TYR A 80 3.03 -2.19 -2.62
C TYR A 80 1.92 -1.15 -2.40
N LEU A 81 0.96 -1.41 -1.52
CA LEU A 81 -0.12 -0.47 -1.20
C LEU A 81 0.45 0.86 -0.67
N PHE A 82 1.43 0.80 0.23
CA PHE A 82 2.11 1.97 0.75
C PHE A 82 2.90 2.72 -0.34
N LEU A 83 3.72 2.00 -1.11
CA LEU A 83 4.58 2.60 -2.13
C LEU A 83 3.77 3.17 -3.30
N GLY A 84 2.64 2.55 -3.67
CA GLY A 84 1.72 3.09 -4.68
C GLY A 84 1.14 4.44 -4.27
N GLY A 85 0.70 4.56 -3.02
CA GLY A 85 0.24 5.84 -2.47
C GLY A 85 1.35 6.90 -2.41
N LEU A 86 2.53 6.51 -1.93
CA LEU A 86 3.71 7.38 -1.88
C LEU A 86 4.12 7.87 -3.28
N ALA A 87 4.11 6.99 -4.27
CA ALA A 87 4.43 7.34 -5.66
C ALA A 87 3.43 8.33 -6.23
N GLY A 88 2.12 8.07 -6.07
CA GLY A 88 1.07 8.95 -6.54
C GLY A 88 1.13 10.34 -5.93
N GLY A 89 1.19 10.44 -4.61
CA GLY A 89 1.29 11.73 -3.92
C GLY A 89 2.58 12.50 -4.24
N SER A 90 3.71 11.78 -4.38
CA SER A 90 4.98 12.39 -4.80
C SER A 90 4.92 12.95 -6.21
N THR A 91 4.22 12.29 -7.14
CA THR A 91 4.07 12.77 -8.52
C THR A 91 3.24 14.06 -8.58
N LEU A 92 2.17 14.16 -7.78
CA LEU A 92 1.37 15.41 -7.69
C LEU A 92 2.21 16.55 -7.14
N LEU A 93 3.02 16.31 -6.10
CA LEU A 93 3.97 17.31 -5.60
C LEU A 93 5.04 17.66 -6.65
N GLY A 94 5.50 16.68 -7.43
CA GLY A 94 6.47 16.87 -8.50
C GLY A 94 5.96 17.79 -9.61
N LEU A 95 4.70 17.59 -10.04
CA LEU A 95 4.03 18.47 -10.99
C LEU A 95 3.86 19.89 -10.39
N GLY A 96 3.35 19.99 -9.16
CA GLY A 96 3.21 21.28 -8.47
C GLY A 96 4.53 22.02 -8.33
N SER A 97 5.63 21.30 -8.07
CA SER A 97 6.98 21.84 -7.96
C SER A 97 7.52 22.35 -9.31
N GLN A 98 7.18 21.66 -10.39
CA GLN A 98 7.52 22.09 -11.75
C GLN A 98 6.81 23.38 -12.11
N LEU A 99 5.52 23.49 -11.80
CA LEU A 99 4.70 24.66 -12.09
C LEU A 99 5.03 25.88 -11.21
N SER A 100 5.60 25.66 -10.02
CA SER A 100 5.96 26.71 -9.04
C SER A 100 7.47 26.98 -8.97
N ASP A 101 8.25 26.48 -9.90
CA ASP A 101 9.70 26.64 -10.01
C ASP A 101 10.47 26.29 -8.72
N ARG A 102 10.24 25.07 -8.22
CA ARG A 102 10.89 24.50 -7.04
C ARG A 102 11.75 23.30 -7.43
N PRO A 103 12.95 23.53 -8.00
CA PRO A 103 13.74 22.47 -8.63
C PRO A 103 14.21 21.39 -7.67
N GLY A 104 14.55 21.73 -6.42
CA GLY A 104 14.97 20.77 -5.41
C GLY A 104 13.84 19.84 -4.97
N MET A 105 12.64 20.37 -4.74
CA MET A 105 11.47 19.56 -4.41
C MET A 105 11.02 18.73 -5.62
N ARG A 106 11.07 19.26 -6.84
CA ARG A 106 10.77 18.53 -8.08
C ARG A 106 11.67 17.30 -8.22
N ALA A 107 12.99 17.48 -8.06
CA ALA A 107 13.94 16.37 -8.14
C ALA A 107 13.68 15.31 -7.07
N ALA A 108 13.52 15.72 -5.82
CA ALA A 108 13.25 14.82 -4.71
C ALA A 108 11.98 14.00 -4.93
N THR A 109 10.89 14.65 -5.32
CA THR A 109 9.57 13.99 -5.48
C THR A 109 9.53 13.08 -6.70
N ARG A 110 10.13 13.44 -7.83
CA ARG A 110 10.22 12.57 -9.01
C ARG A 110 11.04 11.31 -8.74
N LEU A 111 12.19 11.45 -8.10
CA LEU A 111 13.01 10.30 -7.72
C LEU A 111 12.31 9.41 -6.70
N THR A 112 11.58 9.99 -5.75
CA THR A 112 10.75 9.24 -4.81
C THR A 112 9.65 8.48 -5.54
N ALA A 113 8.95 9.12 -6.47
CA ALA A 113 7.87 8.49 -7.24
C ALA A 113 8.36 7.28 -8.03
N ILE A 114 9.45 7.43 -8.81
CA ILE A 114 9.96 6.31 -9.62
C ILE A 114 10.53 5.19 -8.75
N THR A 115 11.23 5.52 -7.67
CA THR A 115 11.80 4.52 -6.75
C THR A 115 10.69 3.74 -6.06
N ALA A 116 9.67 4.43 -5.57
CA ALA A 116 8.50 3.80 -4.95
C ALA A 116 7.74 2.90 -5.95
N THR A 117 7.58 3.36 -7.19
CA THR A 117 6.96 2.57 -8.27
C THR A 117 7.77 1.33 -8.61
N ALA A 118 9.08 1.45 -8.74
CA ALA A 118 9.95 0.33 -9.08
C ALA A 118 9.99 -0.73 -7.97
N VAL A 119 10.14 -0.30 -6.71
CA VAL A 119 10.18 -1.21 -5.56
C VAL A 119 8.79 -1.84 -5.34
N GLY A 120 7.72 -1.04 -5.43
CA GLY A 120 6.35 -1.53 -5.32
C GLY A 120 5.98 -2.51 -6.43
N GLY A 121 6.35 -2.20 -7.67
CA GLY A 121 6.16 -3.10 -8.81
C GLY A 121 6.95 -4.41 -8.67
N ALA A 122 8.18 -4.35 -8.19
CA ALA A 122 8.98 -5.55 -7.89
C ALA A 122 8.34 -6.41 -6.78
N ALA A 123 7.81 -5.79 -5.73
CA ALA A 123 7.08 -6.47 -4.67
C ALA A 123 5.81 -7.17 -5.21
N LEU A 124 5.05 -6.47 -6.08
CA LEU A 124 3.86 -7.02 -6.73
C LEU A 124 4.21 -8.22 -7.62
N VAL A 125 5.26 -8.12 -8.44
CA VAL A 125 5.72 -9.22 -9.32
C VAL A 125 6.18 -10.42 -8.49
N LYS A 126 6.84 -10.19 -7.35
CA LYS A 126 7.27 -11.25 -6.44
C LYS A 126 6.09 -12.00 -5.82
N ASP A 127 5.00 -11.30 -5.51
CA ASP A 127 3.79 -11.91 -4.92
C ASP A 127 3.02 -12.80 -5.90
N LEU A 128 3.23 -12.65 -7.22
CA LEU A 128 2.54 -13.44 -8.24
C LEU A 128 2.85 -14.94 -8.22
N GLY A 129 3.84 -15.40 -7.47
CA GLY A 129 4.29 -16.79 -7.44
C GLY A 129 4.93 -17.28 -8.77
N ARG A 130 4.46 -16.80 -9.91
CA ARG A 130 5.05 -17.02 -11.26
C ARG A 130 5.25 -15.68 -11.97
N PRO A 131 6.42 -15.04 -11.79
CA PRO A 131 6.73 -13.70 -12.32
C PRO A 131 6.58 -13.58 -13.83
N GLU A 132 6.89 -14.63 -14.57
CA GLU A 132 6.76 -14.73 -16.04
C GLU A 132 5.33 -14.49 -16.54
N ARG A 133 4.31 -14.71 -15.69
CA ARG A 133 2.90 -14.46 -16.03
C ARG A 133 2.49 -13.01 -15.88
N PHE A 134 3.34 -12.15 -15.36
CA PHE A 134 3.07 -10.72 -15.23
C PHE A 134 2.64 -10.09 -16.56
N ILE A 135 3.31 -10.43 -17.66
CA ILE A 135 3.00 -9.93 -19.01
C ILE A 135 1.56 -10.28 -19.43
N ASN A 136 1.02 -11.41 -18.96
CA ASN A 136 -0.34 -11.81 -19.31
C ASN A 136 -1.40 -10.87 -18.72
N MET A 137 -1.10 -10.18 -17.61
CA MET A 137 -2.00 -9.18 -17.02
C MET A 137 -2.19 -7.96 -17.92
N MET A 138 -1.22 -7.69 -18.81
CA MET A 138 -1.24 -6.58 -19.76
C MET A 138 -1.99 -6.92 -21.06
N ARG A 139 -2.43 -8.16 -21.27
CA ARG A 139 -3.05 -8.59 -22.54
C ARG A 139 -4.54 -8.27 -22.65
N VAL A 140 -5.22 -8.10 -21.50
CA VAL A 140 -6.67 -7.90 -21.45
C VAL A 140 -6.99 -6.76 -20.52
N VAL A 141 -7.82 -5.81 -21.01
CA VAL A 141 -8.43 -4.76 -20.18
C VAL A 141 -9.81 -5.24 -19.75
N LYS A 142 -9.99 -5.49 -18.46
CA LYS A 142 -11.28 -5.85 -17.89
C LYS A 142 -11.69 -4.80 -16.85
N VAL A 143 -12.59 -3.90 -17.24
CA VAL A 143 -13.04 -2.78 -16.40
C VAL A 143 -13.74 -3.23 -15.12
N SER A 144 -14.38 -4.40 -15.15
CA SER A 144 -15.06 -4.98 -13.98
C SER A 144 -14.11 -5.68 -12.99
N SER A 145 -12.80 -5.74 -13.29
CA SER A 145 -11.81 -6.36 -12.39
C SER A 145 -10.88 -5.29 -11.81
N PRO A 146 -10.92 -5.04 -10.49
CA PRO A 146 -10.02 -4.08 -9.83
C PRO A 146 -8.54 -4.37 -10.09
N MET A 147 -8.16 -5.65 -10.13
CA MET A 147 -6.78 -6.06 -10.42
C MET A 147 -6.36 -5.68 -11.85
N SER A 148 -7.21 -5.92 -12.85
CA SER A 148 -6.92 -5.53 -14.24
C SER A 148 -6.83 -4.01 -14.37
N LEU A 149 -7.78 -3.27 -13.79
CA LEU A 149 -7.74 -1.81 -13.75
C LEU A 149 -6.45 -1.30 -13.11
N GLY A 150 -6.07 -1.88 -11.96
CA GLY A 150 -4.85 -1.50 -11.24
C GLY A 150 -3.59 -1.69 -12.08
N THR A 151 -3.50 -2.78 -12.85
CA THR A 151 -2.37 -3.03 -13.75
C THR A 151 -2.24 -1.93 -14.81
N TRP A 152 -3.35 -1.51 -15.41
CA TRP A 152 -3.35 -0.46 -16.43
C TRP A 152 -3.11 0.93 -15.84
N ILE A 153 -3.67 1.22 -14.66
CA ILE A 153 -3.38 2.46 -13.91
C ILE A 153 -1.89 2.55 -13.59
N LEU A 154 -1.31 1.47 -13.05
CA LEU A 154 0.12 1.42 -12.72
C LEU A 154 1.00 1.57 -13.96
N SER A 155 0.62 0.95 -15.08
CA SER A 155 1.37 1.03 -16.33
C SER A 155 1.32 2.43 -16.93
N GLY A 156 0.13 3.05 -17.01
CA GLY A 156 0.00 4.42 -17.45
C GLY A 156 0.79 5.37 -16.55
N PHE A 157 0.62 5.27 -15.24
CA PHE A 157 1.41 6.05 -14.28
C PHE A 157 2.92 5.89 -14.49
N GLY A 158 3.37 4.66 -14.69
CA GLY A 158 4.79 4.31 -14.82
C GLY A 158 5.46 4.95 -16.04
N VAL A 159 4.73 5.13 -17.14
CA VAL A 159 5.26 5.76 -18.36
C VAL A 159 5.62 7.23 -18.09
N GLY A 160 4.69 8.03 -17.62
CA GLY A 160 4.94 9.44 -17.34
C GLY A 160 5.93 9.67 -16.21
N ALA A 161 5.81 8.90 -15.12
CA ALA A 161 6.76 8.94 -14.01
C ALA A 161 8.17 8.53 -14.45
N GLY A 162 8.30 7.55 -15.34
CA GLY A 162 9.57 7.13 -15.93
C GLY A 162 10.20 8.24 -16.77
N ILE A 163 9.45 8.83 -17.70
CA ILE A 163 9.95 9.92 -18.55
C ILE A 163 10.41 11.10 -17.70
N THR A 164 9.58 11.57 -16.76
CA THR A 164 9.94 12.72 -15.90
C THR A 164 11.16 12.44 -15.04
N SER A 165 11.32 11.18 -14.57
CA SER A 165 12.48 10.79 -13.77
C SER A 165 13.76 10.70 -14.59
N VAL A 166 13.70 10.18 -15.81
CA VAL A 166 14.84 10.17 -16.73
C VAL A 166 15.32 11.60 -17.03
N ILE A 167 14.41 12.52 -17.27
CA ILE A 167 14.71 13.95 -17.47
C ILE A 167 15.37 14.54 -16.23
N GLU A 168 14.89 14.21 -15.03
CA GLU A 168 15.47 14.70 -13.79
C GLU A 168 16.87 14.17 -13.54
N VAL A 169 17.11 12.87 -13.81
CA VAL A 169 18.44 12.25 -13.73
C VAL A 169 19.39 12.89 -14.75
N ASP A 170 18.94 13.14 -15.98
CA ASP A 170 19.74 13.82 -17.01
C ASP A 170 20.20 15.21 -16.54
N ARG A 171 19.28 15.99 -15.93
CA ARG A 171 19.61 17.30 -15.33
C ARG A 171 20.58 17.20 -14.16
N LEU A 172 20.34 16.29 -13.22
CA LEU A 172 21.18 16.13 -12.04
C LEU A 172 22.60 15.66 -12.38
N THR A 173 22.74 14.86 -13.42
CA THR A 173 24.04 14.39 -13.92
C THR A 173 24.70 15.32 -14.91
N ARG A 174 24.13 16.51 -15.11
CA ARG A 174 24.61 17.49 -16.09
C ARG A 174 24.84 16.89 -17.47
N GLU A 175 23.86 16.09 -17.93
CA GLU A 175 23.83 15.48 -19.26
C GLU A 175 24.95 14.42 -19.51
N LYS A 176 25.65 13.96 -18.47
CA LYS A 176 26.82 13.08 -18.62
C LYS A 176 26.49 11.59 -18.54
N LEU A 177 25.43 11.22 -17.79
CA LEU A 177 25.15 9.81 -17.50
C LEU A 177 24.40 9.12 -18.65
N ILE A 178 23.45 9.84 -19.28
CA ILE A 178 22.58 9.25 -20.29
C ILE A 178 22.94 9.80 -21.67
N PRO A 179 23.44 8.97 -22.60
CA PRO A 179 23.85 9.40 -23.94
C PRO A 179 22.63 9.57 -24.87
N LEU A 180 21.78 10.56 -24.59
CA LEU A 180 20.52 10.79 -25.32
C LEU A 180 20.72 11.42 -26.72
N GLY A 181 21.89 12.01 -27.00
CA GLY A 181 22.17 12.62 -28.30
C GLY A 181 21.04 13.60 -28.76
N PRO A 182 20.56 13.47 -30.01
CA PRO A 182 19.53 14.36 -30.55
C PRO A 182 18.14 14.16 -29.88
N PHE A 183 17.89 13.00 -29.29
CA PHE A 183 16.63 12.68 -28.61
C PHE A 183 16.43 13.48 -27.33
N ARG A 184 17.48 14.10 -26.75
CA ARG A 184 17.38 14.91 -25.55
C ARG A 184 16.36 16.04 -25.68
N LYS A 185 16.39 16.77 -26.79
CA LYS A 185 15.44 17.87 -27.03
C LYS A 185 14.00 17.37 -27.04
N LEU A 186 13.74 16.24 -27.69
CA LEU A 186 12.41 15.61 -27.70
C LEU A 186 11.98 15.16 -26.30
N LEU A 187 12.88 14.53 -25.57
CA LEU A 187 12.60 14.07 -24.21
C LEU A 187 12.25 15.24 -23.28
N HIS A 188 13.01 16.33 -23.31
CA HIS A 188 12.70 17.52 -22.52
C HIS A 188 11.41 18.23 -22.97
N ALA A 189 11.04 18.18 -24.25
CA ALA A 189 9.76 18.68 -24.72
C ALA A 189 8.57 17.85 -24.19
N LEU A 190 8.77 16.58 -23.91
CA LEU A 190 7.74 15.69 -23.34
C LEU A 190 7.61 15.82 -21.81
N GLU A 191 8.41 16.65 -21.15
CA GLU A 191 8.41 16.77 -19.69
C GLU A 191 7.04 17.15 -19.11
N LEU A 192 6.44 18.21 -19.60
CA LEU A 192 5.15 18.65 -19.08
C LEU A 192 4.01 17.69 -19.45
N PRO A 193 3.88 17.20 -20.70
CA PRO A 193 2.91 16.15 -21.04
C PRO A 193 3.03 14.90 -20.17
N ALA A 194 4.25 14.40 -19.96
CA ALA A 194 4.50 13.23 -19.13
C ALA A 194 4.20 13.48 -17.65
N ALA A 195 4.49 14.67 -17.13
CA ALA A 195 4.14 15.05 -15.77
C ALA A 195 2.61 15.15 -15.58
N LEU A 196 1.88 15.68 -16.55
CA LEU A 196 0.42 15.75 -16.52
C LEU A 196 -0.21 14.37 -16.65
N GLU A 197 0.32 13.51 -17.50
CA GLU A 197 -0.14 12.14 -17.69
C GLU A 197 0.04 11.33 -16.39
N SER A 198 1.23 11.33 -15.81
CA SER A 198 1.45 10.62 -14.54
C SER A 198 0.62 11.21 -13.40
N ALA A 199 0.39 12.51 -13.35
CA ALA A 199 -0.48 13.16 -12.38
C ALA A 199 -1.95 12.73 -12.52
N LEU A 200 -2.43 12.53 -13.76
CA LEU A 200 -3.77 12.01 -14.03
C LEU A 200 -3.97 10.62 -13.42
N PHE A 201 -2.97 9.74 -13.51
CA PHE A 201 -3.00 8.41 -12.94
C PHE A 201 -2.64 8.35 -11.45
N ALA A 202 -2.09 9.41 -10.86
CA ALA A 202 -1.60 9.44 -9.48
C ALA A 202 -2.71 9.20 -8.45
N THR A 203 -3.83 9.90 -8.57
CA THR A 203 -4.98 9.71 -7.65
C THR A 203 -5.66 8.35 -7.83
N PRO A 204 -5.96 7.89 -9.06
CA PRO A 204 -6.40 6.51 -9.28
C PRO A 204 -5.43 5.47 -8.69
N LEU A 205 -4.12 5.66 -8.83
CA LEU A 205 -3.11 4.74 -8.28
C LEU A 205 -3.20 4.66 -6.75
N ALA A 206 -3.39 5.78 -6.06
CA ALA A 206 -3.54 5.81 -4.61
C ALA A 206 -4.89 5.23 -4.13
N ALA A 207 -5.97 5.38 -4.91
CA ALA A 207 -7.33 5.02 -4.51
C ALA A 207 -7.72 3.57 -4.86
N TYR A 208 -7.27 3.03 -6.02
CA TYR A 208 -7.73 1.72 -6.50
C TYR A 208 -7.33 0.57 -5.57
N THR A 209 -6.23 0.71 -4.87
CA THR A 209 -5.75 -0.29 -3.91
C THR A 209 -6.73 -0.49 -2.75
N ALA A 210 -7.43 0.55 -2.33
CA ALA A 210 -8.52 0.46 -1.36
C ALA A 210 -9.75 -0.27 -1.94
N VAL A 211 -10.04 -0.05 -3.23
CA VAL A 211 -11.11 -0.78 -3.93
C VAL A 211 -10.76 -2.26 -4.04
N LEU A 212 -9.51 -2.59 -4.35
CA LEU A 212 -9.01 -3.97 -4.39
C LEU A 212 -9.16 -4.66 -3.03
N LEU A 213 -8.82 -3.97 -1.93
CA LEU A 213 -9.02 -4.48 -0.56
C LEU A 213 -10.49 -4.68 -0.23
N GLY A 214 -11.37 -3.79 -0.69
CA GLY A 214 -12.80 -3.85 -0.47
C GLY A 214 -13.53 -4.91 -1.32
N ASP A 215 -12.91 -5.38 -2.41
CA ASP A 215 -13.46 -6.41 -3.30
C ASP A 215 -13.17 -7.82 -2.74
N THR A 216 -13.75 -8.10 -1.58
CA THR A 216 -13.56 -9.33 -0.83
C THR A 216 -14.83 -9.71 -0.08
N ALA A 217 -14.97 -10.98 0.26
CA ALA A 217 -16.03 -11.48 1.13
C ALA A 217 -15.71 -11.33 2.64
N VAL A 218 -14.51 -10.88 3.01
CA VAL A 218 -14.16 -10.59 4.42
C VAL A 218 -14.99 -9.39 4.90
N PRO A 219 -15.85 -9.55 5.93
CA PRO A 219 -16.86 -8.55 6.30
C PRO A 219 -16.26 -7.16 6.58
N THR A 220 -15.26 -7.09 7.44
CA THR A 220 -14.60 -5.83 7.82
C THR A 220 -14.00 -5.09 6.61
N TRP A 221 -13.31 -5.80 5.72
CA TRP A 221 -12.67 -5.18 4.55
C TRP A 221 -13.70 -4.72 3.52
N ASN A 222 -14.72 -5.55 3.26
CA ASN A 222 -15.81 -5.21 2.35
C ASN A 222 -16.61 -4.01 2.87
N ALA A 223 -16.92 -3.98 4.17
CA ALA A 223 -17.59 -2.85 4.80
C ALA A 223 -16.75 -1.58 4.75
N ALA A 224 -15.45 -1.66 5.05
CA ALA A 224 -14.54 -0.53 4.94
C ALA A 224 -14.49 0.02 3.51
N GLY A 225 -14.37 -0.85 2.50
CA GLY A 225 -14.37 -0.48 1.09
C GLY A 225 -15.61 0.31 0.67
N ARG A 226 -16.80 -0.12 1.14
CA ARG A 226 -18.08 0.57 0.87
C ARG A 226 -18.27 1.85 1.66
N ASN A 227 -17.63 2.01 2.81
CA ASN A 227 -17.84 3.13 3.72
C ASN A 227 -16.73 4.18 3.69
N GLY A 228 -15.82 4.14 2.71
CA GLY A 228 -14.91 5.25 2.46
C GLY A 228 -13.42 4.95 2.60
N LEU A 229 -13.00 3.69 2.62
CA LEU A 229 -11.59 3.30 2.63
C LEU A 229 -10.74 4.00 1.54
N PRO A 230 -11.22 4.25 0.29
CA PRO A 230 -10.45 5.01 -0.69
C PRO A 230 -10.06 6.41 -0.23
N TYR A 231 -10.90 7.11 0.55
CA TYR A 231 -10.56 8.43 1.09
C TYR A 231 -9.46 8.35 2.15
N VAL A 232 -9.49 7.30 3.00
CA VAL A 232 -8.42 7.03 3.96
C VAL A 232 -7.10 6.81 3.20
N PHE A 233 -7.10 5.99 2.15
CA PHE A 233 -5.91 5.68 1.37
C PHE A 233 -5.32 6.91 0.68
N VAL A 234 -6.14 7.75 0.04
CA VAL A 234 -5.67 8.98 -0.61
C VAL A 234 -5.11 9.97 0.43
N SER A 235 -5.74 10.07 1.59
CA SER A 235 -5.28 10.94 2.68
C SER A 235 -3.96 10.44 3.27
N SER A 236 -3.83 9.15 3.53
CA SER A 236 -2.59 8.50 3.96
C SER A 236 -1.47 8.63 2.94
N ALA A 237 -1.79 8.49 1.63
CA ALA A 237 -0.84 8.70 0.54
C ALA A 237 -0.32 10.15 0.52
N SER A 238 -1.21 11.12 0.74
CA SER A 238 -0.86 12.53 0.82
C SER A 238 0.07 12.84 2.01
N LEU A 239 -0.21 12.25 3.18
CA LEU A 239 0.65 12.34 4.34
C LEU A 239 2.04 11.73 4.08
N ALA A 240 2.09 10.53 3.50
CA ALA A 240 3.33 9.82 3.20
C ALA A 240 4.20 10.60 2.20
N ALA A 241 3.60 11.08 1.12
CA ALA A 241 4.30 11.85 0.09
C ALA A 241 4.76 13.22 0.62
N GLY A 242 3.92 13.91 1.36
CA GLY A 242 4.28 15.16 2.03
C GLY A 242 5.44 14.98 3.00
N GLY A 243 5.39 13.94 3.84
CA GLY A 243 6.46 13.58 4.77
C GLY A 243 7.78 13.23 4.07
N ALA A 244 7.74 12.43 3.02
CA ALA A 244 8.92 12.08 2.24
C ALA A 244 9.52 13.32 1.54
N ALA A 245 8.67 14.15 0.94
CA ALA A 245 9.12 15.40 0.30
C ALA A 245 9.74 16.38 1.31
N MET A 246 9.16 16.51 2.51
CA MET A 246 9.76 17.30 3.59
C MET A 246 11.16 16.82 4.00
N ALA A 247 11.36 15.49 4.00
CA ALA A 247 12.63 14.89 4.39
C ALA A 247 13.72 15.03 3.31
N LEU A 248 13.33 15.04 2.05
CA LEU A 248 14.25 14.94 0.92
C LEU A 248 14.44 16.26 0.17
N SER A 249 13.56 17.25 0.35
CA SER A 249 13.62 18.54 -0.34
C SER A 249 14.31 19.62 0.49
N PRO A 250 14.82 20.69 -0.16
CA PRO A 250 15.28 21.87 0.53
C PRO A 250 14.15 22.50 1.35
N VAL A 251 14.43 22.91 2.59
CA VAL A 251 13.42 23.44 3.54
C VAL A 251 12.63 24.63 2.96
N ARG A 252 13.29 25.47 2.16
CA ARG A 252 12.66 26.66 1.53
C ARG A 252 11.63 26.29 0.49
N GLU A 253 11.79 25.15 -0.18
CA GLU A 253 10.89 24.67 -1.23
C GLU A 253 9.79 23.77 -0.69
N ALA A 254 9.96 23.22 0.53
CA ALA A 254 9.12 22.18 1.11
C ALA A 254 7.77 22.66 1.69
N GLU A 255 7.39 23.92 1.50
CA GLU A 255 6.11 24.45 1.99
C GLU A 255 4.88 23.66 1.47
N PRO A 256 4.76 23.38 0.15
CA PRO A 256 3.64 22.57 -0.34
C PRO A 256 3.64 21.14 0.22
N ALA A 257 4.81 20.56 0.47
CA ALA A 257 4.93 19.24 1.07
C ALA A 257 4.42 19.23 2.52
N ARG A 258 4.73 20.26 3.30
CA ARG A 258 4.21 20.43 4.66
C ARG A 258 2.70 20.57 4.68
N LEU A 259 2.16 21.40 3.79
CA LEU A 259 0.72 21.59 3.67
C LEU A 259 0.03 20.27 3.28
N LEU A 260 0.57 19.54 2.30
CA LEU A 260 0.02 18.25 1.89
C LEU A 260 0.07 17.22 3.03
N ALA A 261 1.14 17.20 3.82
CA ALA A 261 1.25 16.30 4.97
C ALA A 261 0.18 16.62 6.04
N LEU A 262 -0.04 17.90 6.34
CA LEU A 262 -1.05 18.34 7.31
C LEU A 262 -2.47 18.05 6.81
N MET A 263 -2.77 18.35 5.56
CA MET A 263 -4.07 18.06 4.96
C MET A 263 -4.31 16.54 4.88
N GLY A 264 -3.27 15.76 4.53
CA GLY A 264 -3.31 14.31 4.51
C GLY A 264 -3.60 13.74 5.90
N SER A 265 -2.95 14.23 6.93
CA SER A 265 -3.19 13.80 8.32
C SER A 265 -4.62 14.10 8.78
N ALA A 266 -5.09 15.33 8.56
CA ALA A 266 -6.45 15.73 8.92
C ALA A 266 -7.49 14.93 8.14
N GLY A 267 -7.26 14.74 6.83
CA GLY A 267 -8.12 13.95 5.96
C GLY A 267 -8.19 12.48 6.38
N ASP A 268 -7.06 11.88 6.75
CA ASP A 268 -6.98 10.50 7.20
C ASP A 268 -7.77 10.28 8.49
N MET A 269 -7.55 11.12 9.50
CA MET A 269 -8.29 11.05 10.76
C MET A 269 -9.79 11.25 10.56
N TYR A 270 -10.18 12.21 9.73
CA TYR A 270 -11.57 12.45 9.40
C TYR A 270 -12.21 11.29 8.65
N ALA A 271 -11.56 10.82 7.58
CA ALA A 271 -12.06 9.74 6.74
C ALA A 271 -12.17 8.43 7.54
N MET A 272 -11.16 8.08 8.36
CA MET A 272 -11.18 6.92 9.25
C MET A 272 -12.34 7.00 10.26
N SER A 273 -12.53 8.15 10.90
CA SER A 273 -13.65 8.37 11.84
C SER A 273 -15.00 8.22 11.14
N GLN A 274 -15.18 8.80 9.95
CA GLN A 274 -16.43 8.68 9.20
C GLN A 274 -16.68 7.25 8.71
N MET A 275 -15.64 6.56 8.28
CA MET A 275 -15.71 5.16 7.85
C MET A 275 -16.18 4.27 9.00
N LYS A 276 -15.53 4.32 10.16
CA LYS A 276 -15.92 3.54 11.36
C LYS A 276 -17.36 3.83 11.80
N LYS A 277 -17.81 5.10 11.77
CA LYS A 277 -19.19 5.48 12.14
C LYS A 277 -20.26 4.92 11.20
N ARG A 278 -19.91 4.62 9.95
CA ARG A 278 -20.87 4.10 8.94
C ARG A 278 -20.90 2.58 8.88
N MET A 279 -19.90 1.92 9.45
CA MET A 279 -19.82 0.46 9.54
C MET A 279 -20.65 -0.06 10.71
N HIS A 280 -21.10 -1.31 10.60
CA HIS A 280 -21.78 -1.97 11.71
C HIS A 280 -20.79 -2.28 12.84
N PRO A 281 -21.18 -2.22 14.13
CA PRO A 281 -20.27 -2.48 15.26
C PRO A 281 -19.47 -3.79 15.14
N VAL A 282 -20.10 -4.88 14.73
CA VAL A 282 -19.43 -6.18 14.50
C VAL A 282 -18.35 -6.13 13.41
N GLU A 283 -18.53 -5.26 12.41
CA GLU A 283 -17.55 -5.08 11.33
C GLU A 283 -16.36 -4.22 11.78
N VAL A 284 -16.56 -3.34 12.76
CA VAL A 284 -15.54 -2.46 13.33
C VAL A 284 -14.71 -3.19 14.40
N GLU A 285 -15.31 -4.12 15.13
CA GLU A 285 -14.69 -4.83 16.24
C GLU A 285 -13.26 -5.34 15.93
N PRO A 286 -12.97 -6.01 14.78
CA PRO A 286 -11.61 -6.45 14.44
C PRO A 286 -10.62 -5.29 14.21
N MET A 287 -11.10 -4.05 14.01
CA MET A 287 -10.25 -2.87 13.88
C MET A 287 -9.92 -2.22 15.23
N GLU A 288 -10.65 -2.54 16.28
CA GLU A 288 -10.49 -1.95 17.61
C GLU A 288 -9.90 -2.95 18.61
N ASP A 289 -10.27 -4.21 18.49
CA ASP A 289 -9.88 -5.26 19.42
C ASP A 289 -8.87 -6.25 18.82
N GLY A 290 -8.24 -7.02 19.70
CA GLY A 290 -7.25 -8.04 19.34
C GLY A 290 -5.94 -7.49 18.79
N GLU A 291 -5.12 -8.36 18.23
CA GLU A 291 -3.81 -8.00 17.66
C GLU A 291 -3.93 -7.01 16.48
N PRO A 292 -4.90 -7.14 15.56
CA PRO A 292 -5.09 -6.17 14.49
C PRO A 292 -5.47 -4.79 14.99
N GLY A 293 -6.40 -4.68 15.96
CA GLY A 293 -6.81 -3.43 16.56
C GLY A 293 -5.64 -2.72 17.26
N HIS A 294 -4.83 -3.44 18.01
CA HIS A 294 -3.62 -2.88 18.64
C HIS A 294 -2.62 -2.32 17.62
N LYS A 295 -2.43 -3.00 16.48
CA LYS A 295 -1.57 -2.52 15.40
C LYS A 295 -2.14 -1.25 14.75
N LEU A 296 -3.46 -1.21 14.55
CA LEU A 296 -4.13 -0.03 13.99
C LEU A 296 -4.03 1.17 14.93
N HIS A 297 -4.30 1.01 16.22
CA HIS A 297 -4.13 2.07 17.22
C HIS A 297 -2.69 2.58 17.30
N ARG A 298 -1.71 1.70 17.15
CA ARG A 298 -0.31 2.11 17.07
C ARG A 298 -0.03 2.94 15.83
N ALA A 299 -0.61 2.57 14.69
CA ALA A 299 -0.50 3.32 13.45
C ALA A 299 -1.16 4.71 13.58
N GLU A 300 -2.34 4.82 14.18
CA GLU A 300 -3.03 6.08 14.46
C GLU A 300 -2.18 7.01 15.35
N LYS A 301 -1.56 6.48 16.41
CA LYS A 301 -0.64 7.26 17.28
C LYS A 301 0.57 7.79 16.51
N LEU A 302 1.15 6.97 15.62
CA LEU A 302 2.28 7.37 14.79
C LEU A 302 1.88 8.43 13.75
N LEU A 303 0.67 8.33 13.19
CA LEU A 303 0.09 9.32 12.29
C LEU A 303 -0.07 10.67 13.01
N ILE A 304 -0.65 10.68 14.22
CA ILE A 304 -0.81 11.89 15.03
C ILE A 304 0.56 12.51 15.37
N ALA A 305 1.53 11.69 15.77
CA ALA A 305 2.89 12.16 16.04
C ALA A 305 3.55 12.76 14.79
N GLY A 306 3.35 12.15 13.62
CA GLY A 306 3.81 12.67 12.33
C GLY A 306 3.16 14.02 11.97
N ALA A 307 1.84 14.13 12.19
CA ALA A 307 1.10 15.37 11.97
C ALA A 307 1.59 16.51 12.89
N ILE A 308 1.78 16.24 14.19
CA ILE A 308 2.33 17.21 15.15
C ILE A 308 3.74 17.63 14.71
N GLY A 309 4.59 16.67 14.33
CA GLY A 309 5.93 16.96 13.83
C GLY A 309 5.92 17.87 12.59
N ALA A 310 5.04 17.61 11.63
CA ALA A 310 4.87 18.45 10.44
C ALA A 310 4.39 19.86 10.81
N ALA A 311 3.45 19.99 11.74
CA ALA A 311 2.95 21.27 12.22
C ALA A 311 4.04 22.10 12.95
N VAL A 312 4.82 21.45 13.81
CA VAL A 312 5.95 22.08 14.51
C VAL A 312 7.00 22.60 13.53
N VAL A 313 7.32 21.81 12.50
CA VAL A 313 8.26 22.22 11.44
C VAL A 313 7.71 23.39 10.65
N GLU A 314 6.40 23.41 10.33
CA GLU A 314 5.77 24.51 9.61
C GLU A 314 5.79 25.80 10.42
N VAL A 315 5.38 25.75 11.70
CA VAL A 315 5.42 26.92 12.58
C VAL A 315 6.85 27.39 12.78
N GLY A 316 7.79 26.47 13.02
CA GLY A 316 9.21 26.78 13.14
C GLY A 316 9.76 27.46 11.89
N ALA A 317 9.48 26.91 10.71
CA ALA A 317 9.91 27.47 9.42
C ALA A 317 9.37 28.91 9.22
N ARG A 318 8.11 29.17 9.55
CA ARG A 318 7.51 30.52 9.46
C ARG A 318 8.12 31.50 10.44
N VAL A 319 8.32 31.10 11.69
CA VAL A 319 8.92 31.94 12.72
C VAL A 319 10.38 32.27 12.39
N PHE A 320 11.16 31.28 11.95
CA PHE A 320 12.55 31.46 11.57
C PHE A 320 12.70 32.25 10.26
N ALA A 321 11.83 32.05 9.26
CA ALA A 321 11.83 32.85 8.05
C ALA A 321 11.58 34.34 8.34
N LYS A 322 10.78 34.63 9.37
CA LYS A 322 10.49 35.99 9.81
C LYS A 322 11.62 36.62 10.63
N LYS A 323 12.46 35.83 11.32
CA LYS A 323 13.44 36.27 12.30
C LYS A 323 14.90 36.26 11.81
N LEU A 324 15.26 35.37 10.91
CA LEU A 324 16.64 35.22 10.38
C LEU A 324 16.60 35.01 8.87
N GLY A 325 17.00 36.01 8.11
CA GLY A 325 17.25 35.85 6.69
C GLY A 325 18.15 34.63 6.42
N SER A 326 17.67 33.75 5.60
CA SER A 326 18.32 32.73 4.74
C SER A 326 19.32 31.68 5.28
N ARG A 327 20.00 31.84 6.41
CA ARG A 327 21.10 30.92 6.82
C ARG A 327 20.75 29.82 7.82
N THR A 328 19.56 29.82 8.41
CA THR A 328 19.22 28.90 9.51
C THR A 328 18.24 27.78 9.13
N GLY A 329 17.82 27.71 7.87
CA GLY A 329 16.85 26.70 7.39
C GLY A 329 17.34 25.24 7.45
N ASP A 330 18.67 25.03 7.37
CA ASP A 330 19.23 23.67 7.33
C ASP A 330 19.12 22.90 8.66
N LYS A 331 19.02 23.61 9.80
CA LYS A 331 18.84 22.96 11.11
C LYS A 331 17.42 22.39 11.32
N ALA A 332 16.41 22.96 10.66
CA ALA A 332 15.04 22.42 10.72
C ALA A 332 14.87 21.10 9.95
N LEU A 333 15.79 20.80 9.03
CA LEU A 333 15.79 19.56 8.23
C LEU A 333 15.91 18.29 9.08
N GLY A 334 16.64 18.35 10.19
CA GLY A 334 16.80 17.21 11.10
C GLY A 334 15.51 16.79 11.79
N VAL A 335 14.68 17.74 12.17
CA VAL A 335 13.38 17.49 12.82
C VAL A 335 12.35 16.97 11.80
N ALA A 336 12.34 17.52 10.58
CA ALA A 336 11.46 17.07 9.50
C ALA A 336 11.74 15.62 9.10
N LYS A 337 13.01 15.20 9.04
CA LYS A 337 13.41 13.82 8.75
C LYS A 337 12.87 12.83 9.78
N GLY A 338 12.86 13.20 11.05
CA GLY A 338 12.30 12.36 12.11
C GLY A 338 10.78 12.18 11.99
N ALA A 339 10.05 13.26 11.70
CA ALA A 339 8.60 13.24 11.53
C ALA A 339 8.17 12.41 10.29
N ALA A 340 8.86 12.58 9.17
CA ALA A 340 8.59 11.81 7.95
C ALA A 340 8.80 10.29 8.15
N LYS A 341 9.86 9.91 8.88
CA LYS A 341 10.14 8.51 9.21
C LYS A 341 9.06 7.91 10.11
N GLY A 342 8.53 8.69 11.06
CA GLY A 342 7.41 8.26 11.93
C GLY A 342 6.12 8.06 11.16
N ALA A 343 5.77 8.99 10.27
CA ALA A 343 4.57 8.89 9.42
C ALA A 343 4.61 7.68 8.48
N ALA A 344 5.75 7.45 7.81
CA ALA A 344 5.93 6.31 6.93
C ALA A 344 5.78 4.96 7.68
N SER A 345 6.36 4.83 8.88
CA SER A 345 6.22 3.62 9.69
C SER A 345 4.79 3.38 10.17
N GLY A 346 4.04 4.46 10.44
CA GLY A 346 2.62 4.39 10.83
C GLY A 346 1.74 3.81 9.73
N LEU A 347 1.92 4.24 8.49
CA LEU A 347 1.14 3.75 7.35
C LEU A 347 1.38 2.27 7.06
N VAL A 348 2.65 1.84 7.07
CA VAL A 348 3.00 0.42 6.89
C VAL A 348 2.35 -0.44 7.97
N SER A 349 2.36 0.03 9.22
CA SER A 349 1.74 -0.68 10.34
C SER A 349 0.21 -0.72 10.22
N GLY A 350 -0.43 0.35 9.76
CA GLY A 350 -1.88 0.43 9.55
C GLY A 350 -2.38 -0.55 8.49
N VAL A 351 -1.71 -0.62 7.35
CA VAL A 351 -2.06 -1.57 6.28
C VAL A 351 -1.83 -3.02 6.72
N ALA A 352 -0.76 -3.28 7.48
CA ALA A 352 -0.51 -4.60 8.05
C ALA A 352 -1.60 -5.02 9.06
N SER A 353 -2.17 -4.06 9.79
CA SER A 353 -3.26 -4.31 10.74
C SER A 353 -4.57 -4.68 10.06
N LEU A 354 -4.91 -4.00 8.96
CA LEU A 354 -6.09 -4.35 8.15
C LEU A 354 -6.02 -5.77 7.60
N LYS A 355 -4.82 -6.25 7.28
CA LYS A 355 -4.61 -7.64 6.86
C LYS A 355 -4.88 -8.64 7.99
N GLY A 356 -4.47 -8.32 9.21
CA GLY A 356 -4.71 -9.16 10.39
C GLY A 356 -6.19 -9.23 10.82
N ALA A 357 -6.99 -8.23 10.48
CA ALA A 357 -8.43 -8.18 10.79
C ALA A 357 -9.29 -9.13 9.92
N GLY A 358 -8.73 -9.74 8.92
CA GLY A 358 -9.42 -10.65 8.01
C GLY A 358 -9.26 -12.15 8.32
N VAL A 359 -8.60 -12.53 9.43
CA VAL A 359 -8.32 -13.93 9.80
C VAL A 359 -9.31 -14.42 10.84
#